data_e1e6bb7b24573b01f567dcb1201a9bb3
#
_entry.id   e1e6bb7b24573b01f567dcb1201a9bb3
#
_cell.length_a   1.000
_cell.length_b   1.000
_cell.length_c   1.000
_cell.angle_alpha   90.00
_cell.angle_beta   90.00
_cell.angle_gamma   90.00
#
_symmetry.space_group_name_H-M   'P 1'
#
loop_
_entity.id
_entity.type
_entity.pdbx_description
1 polymer ?
#
loop_
_entity_poly.entity_id
_entity_poly.type
_entity_poly.pdbx_seq_one_letter_code
_entity_poly.pdbx_strand_id
1 'polypeptide(L)'
;TIKPQMAEPAAAGPKAPNAVPVRLLDTQRRGHIGHALLHQRPDGEVVEDPAWRWSAAPDRYLDTALRYEISAAPGLRPVDSGTAQAVAVTLLSWHLESAGASRLVGAVQLDVTGTDRAIRTQVIRASEAVSAELPGDLAAAAGRLLRRLASDVAGRIPGPPHASR
;
A
#
# COMPACT_ATOMS: atom_id res chain seq x y z
N THR A 1 10.94 14.37 12.02
CA THR A 1 10.33 13.13 11.47
C THR A 1 8.96 13.40 10.90
N ILE A 2 8.62 12.68 9.84
CA ILE A 2 7.32 12.73 9.19
C ILE A 2 6.53 11.47 9.57
N LYS A 3 5.30 11.65 10.09
CA LYS A 3 4.37 10.56 10.35
C LYS A 3 3.18 10.68 9.41
N PRO A 4 2.93 9.71 8.51
CA PRO A 4 1.78 9.73 7.63
C PRO A 4 0.46 9.91 8.40
N GLN A 5 -0.41 10.77 7.88
CA GLN A 5 -1.74 10.98 8.46
C GLN A 5 -2.67 9.86 8.00
N MET A 6 -2.67 8.77 8.75
CA MET A 6 -3.60 7.67 8.50
C MET A 6 -5.00 8.10 8.96
N ALA A 7 -5.99 7.99 8.07
CA ALA A 7 -7.37 8.17 8.51
C ALA A 7 -7.76 7.03 9.45
N GLU A 8 -8.59 7.38 10.45
CA GLU A 8 -9.21 6.33 11.26
C GLU A 8 -10.02 5.39 10.39
N PRO A 9 -9.90 4.13 10.70
CA PRO A 9 -10.61 3.08 10.01
C PRO A 9 -12.14 3.24 10.13
N ALA A 10 -12.87 3.22 8.99
CA ALA A 10 -14.31 2.99 9.05
C ALA A 10 -14.57 1.58 9.63
N ALA A 11 -15.54 1.41 10.51
CA ALA A 11 -15.87 0.10 11.05
C ALA A 11 -16.07 -0.92 9.92
N ALA A 12 -15.47 -2.10 10.05
CA ALA A 12 -15.66 -3.16 9.06
C ALA A 12 -17.17 -3.48 8.96
N GLY A 13 -17.72 -3.29 7.77
CA GLY A 13 -19.10 -3.67 7.47
C GLY A 13 -19.30 -5.20 7.49
N PRO A 14 -20.55 -5.66 7.40
CA PRO A 14 -20.85 -7.08 7.36
C PRO A 14 -20.18 -7.72 6.14
N LYS A 15 -19.60 -8.92 6.33
CA LYS A 15 -18.99 -9.70 5.25
C LYS A 15 -20.06 -10.38 4.40
N ALA A 16 -19.78 -10.47 3.09
CA ALA A 16 -20.62 -11.26 2.21
C ALA A 16 -20.58 -12.75 2.63
N PRO A 17 -21.70 -13.49 2.49
CA PRO A 17 -21.76 -14.91 2.88
C PRO A 17 -20.72 -15.79 2.18
N ASN A 18 -20.34 -15.41 0.97
CA ASN A 18 -19.34 -16.08 0.13
C ASN A 18 -17.98 -15.36 0.12
N ALA A 19 -17.68 -14.50 1.12
CA ALA A 19 -16.43 -13.80 1.20
C ALA A 19 -15.23 -14.77 1.16
N VAL A 20 -14.26 -14.46 0.29
CA VAL A 20 -13.10 -15.32 0.06
C VAL A 20 -12.10 -15.17 1.20
N PRO A 21 -11.62 -16.28 1.80
CA PRO A 21 -10.59 -16.22 2.82
C PRO A 21 -9.25 -15.77 2.24
N VAL A 22 -8.64 -14.78 2.89
CA VAL A 22 -7.38 -14.16 2.47
C VAL A 22 -6.41 -14.11 3.64
N ARG A 23 -5.20 -14.61 3.44
CA ARG A 23 -4.08 -14.48 4.37
C ARG A 23 -3.10 -13.45 3.84
N LEU A 24 -3.05 -12.28 4.47
CA LEU A 24 -2.06 -11.26 4.18
C LEU A 24 -0.75 -11.61 4.89
N LEU A 25 0.32 -11.73 4.11
CA LEU A 25 1.68 -11.86 4.61
C LEU A 25 2.22 -10.48 4.99
N ASP A 26 3.26 -10.47 5.82
CA ASP A 26 3.91 -9.21 6.23
C ASP A 26 4.43 -8.47 5.01
N THR A 27 4.11 -7.18 4.93
CA THR A 27 4.54 -6.32 3.83
C THR A 27 6.06 -6.20 3.82
N GLN A 28 6.64 -6.44 2.66
CA GLN A 28 8.07 -6.32 2.43
C GLN A 28 8.40 -4.99 1.73
N ARG A 29 9.68 -4.62 1.71
CA ARG A 29 10.18 -3.47 0.95
C ARG A 29 11.51 -3.79 0.28
N ARG A 30 11.84 -3.05 -0.77
CA ARG A 30 13.20 -3.08 -1.32
C ARG A 30 14.18 -2.42 -0.35
N GLY A 31 15.44 -2.90 -0.33
CA GLY A 31 16.43 -2.54 0.67
C GLY A 31 16.80 -1.04 0.73
N HIS A 32 16.64 -0.31 -0.37
CA HIS A 32 16.89 1.14 -0.41
C HIS A 32 15.76 1.98 0.23
N ILE A 33 14.59 1.40 0.47
CA ILE A 33 13.46 2.09 1.09
C ILE A 33 13.59 1.91 2.60
N GLY A 34 14.00 2.96 3.28
CA GLY A 34 14.18 2.98 4.73
C GLY A 34 13.37 4.09 5.39
N HIS A 35 13.94 4.65 6.44
CA HIS A 35 13.36 5.79 7.14
C HIS A 35 13.64 7.13 6.45
N ALA A 36 14.66 7.23 5.59
CA ALA A 36 14.97 8.47 4.89
C ALA A 36 13.84 8.85 3.93
N LEU A 37 13.55 10.15 3.83
CA LEU A 37 12.77 10.66 2.70
C LEU A 37 13.67 10.59 1.47
N LEU A 38 13.18 9.96 0.41
CA LEU A 38 13.90 9.84 -0.85
C LEU A 38 13.40 10.86 -1.84
N HIS A 39 14.30 11.51 -2.56
CA HIS A 39 14.00 12.41 -3.66
C HIS A 39 14.49 11.84 -4.98
N GLN A 40 13.65 11.85 -5.99
CA GLN A 40 14.07 11.57 -7.35
C GLN A 40 14.43 12.88 -8.06
N ARG A 41 15.68 12.98 -8.53
CA ARG A 41 16.18 14.08 -9.33
C ARG A 41 15.68 14.00 -10.79
N PRO A 42 15.74 15.09 -11.55
CA PRO A 42 15.37 15.10 -12.97
C PRO A 42 16.12 14.10 -13.85
N ASP A 43 17.35 13.74 -13.46
CA ASP A 43 18.19 12.72 -14.12
C ASP A 43 17.80 11.28 -13.77
N GLY A 44 16.81 11.10 -12.88
CA GLY A 44 16.33 9.82 -12.41
C GLY A 44 17.06 9.26 -11.19
N GLU A 45 18.13 9.93 -10.73
CA GLU A 45 18.84 9.53 -9.51
C GLU A 45 17.93 9.70 -8.28
N VAL A 46 17.95 8.71 -7.40
CA VAL A 46 17.23 8.76 -6.10
C VAL A 46 18.23 9.03 -5.00
N VAL A 47 18.04 10.13 -4.28
CA VAL A 47 18.92 10.58 -3.19
C VAL A 47 18.15 10.69 -1.88
N GLU A 48 18.83 10.48 -0.77
CA GLU A 48 18.24 10.67 0.56
C GLU A 48 18.18 12.16 0.93
N ASP A 49 17.06 12.58 1.51
CA ASP A 49 16.94 13.89 2.14
C ASP A 49 17.79 13.94 3.42
N PRO A 50 18.66 14.94 3.60
CA PRO A 50 19.51 15.01 4.78
C PRO A 50 18.75 15.39 6.05
N ALA A 51 17.61 16.04 5.93
CA ALA A 51 16.87 16.64 7.04
C ALA A 51 15.64 15.81 7.46
N TRP A 52 14.96 15.19 6.50
CA TRP A 52 13.65 14.58 6.74
C TRP A 52 13.69 13.04 6.73
N ARG A 53 13.01 12.48 7.71
CA ARG A 53 12.87 11.03 7.86
C ARG A 53 11.44 10.66 8.22
N TRP A 54 10.99 9.52 7.76
CA TRP A 54 9.75 8.90 8.21
C TRP A 54 9.90 8.40 9.65
N SER A 55 8.86 8.53 10.47
CA SER A 55 8.87 8.05 11.87
C SER A 55 8.92 6.52 11.98
N ALA A 56 8.43 5.83 10.96
CA ALA A 56 8.69 4.41 10.71
C ALA A 56 8.90 4.21 9.20
N ALA A 57 9.48 3.09 8.81
CA ALA A 57 9.64 2.79 7.39
C ALA A 57 8.27 2.65 6.70
N PRO A 58 8.11 3.14 5.45
CA PRO A 58 6.82 3.22 4.76
C PRO A 58 6.06 1.89 4.63
N ASP A 59 6.77 0.75 4.54
CA ASP A 59 6.18 -0.59 4.51
C ASP A 59 5.33 -0.90 5.75
N ARG A 60 5.70 -0.38 6.92
CA ARG A 60 4.94 -0.56 8.17
C ARG A 60 3.59 0.14 8.13
N TYR A 61 3.55 1.34 7.58
CA TYR A 61 2.29 2.06 7.38
C TYR A 61 1.44 1.42 6.29
N LEU A 62 2.09 0.94 5.22
CA LEU A 62 1.40 0.22 4.16
C LEU A 62 0.77 -1.08 4.68
N ASP A 63 1.48 -1.85 5.48
CA ASP A 63 0.95 -3.08 6.11
C ASP A 63 -0.31 -2.80 6.91
N THR A 64 -0.28 -1.75 7.73
CA THR A 64 -1.45 -1.30 8.50
C THR A 64 -2.61 -0.93 7.58
N ALA A 65 -2.36 -0.15 6.52
CA ALA A 65 -3.39 0.25 5.57
C ALA A 65 -3.99 -0.95 4.83
N LEU A 66 -3.17 -1.92 4.42
CA LEU A 66 -3.59 -3.15 3.73
C LEU A 66 -4.49 -4.02 4.60
N ARG A 67 -4.08 -4.29 5.84
CA ARG A 67 -4.89 -5.07 6.80
C ARG A 67 -6.26 -4.44 6.97
N TYR A 68 -6.27 -3.13 6.98
CA TYR A 68 -7.45 -2.34 7.10
C TYR A 68 -8.38 -2.45 5.88
N GLU A 69 -7.89 -2.17 4.68
CA GLU A 69 -8.68 -2.23 3.44
C GLU A 69 -9.21 -3.66 3.16
N ILE A 70 -8.39 -4.68 3.40
CA ILE A 70 -8.80 -6.08 3.26
C ILE A 70 -9.90 -6.42 4.29
N SER A 71 -9.76 -5.92 5.52
CA SER A 71 -10.79 -6.12 6.55
C SER A 71 -12.08 -5.38 6.23
N ALA A 72 -12.03 -4.22 5.58
CA ALA A 72 -13.21 -3.45 5.18
C ALA A 72 -13.90 -4.03 3.93
N ALA A 73 -13.15 -4.69 3.04
CA ALA A 73 -13.69 -5.23 1.79
C ALA A 73 -14.75 -6.34 2.05
N PRO A 74 -16.00 -6.18 1.61
CA PRO A 74 -17.09 -7.14 1.93
C PRO A 74 -16.87 -8.52 1.30
N GLY A 75 -16.19 -8.60 0.16
CA GLY A 75 -15.89 -9.84 -0.57
C GLY A 75 -14.66 -10.59 -0.05
N LEU A 76 -13.93 -10.05 0.91
CA LEU A 76 -12.71 -10.64 1.45
C LEU A 76 -12.86 -10.90 2.95
N ARG A 77 -12.36 -12.04 3.41
CA ARG A 77 -12.36 -12.40 4.83
C ARG A 77 -10.93 -12.70 5.28
N PRO A 78 -10.32 -11.80 6.08
CA PRO A 78 -8.99 -12.04 6.63
C PRO A 78 -8.97 -13.31 7.49
N VAL A 79 -7.91 -14.12 7.33
CA VAL A 79 -7.67 -15.31 8.12
C VAL A 79 -6.18 -15.46 8.41
N ASP A 80 -5.84 -16.02 9.58
CA ASP A 80 -4.44 -16.26 9.97
C ASP A 80 -3.99 -17.68 9.62
N SER A 81 -4.93 -18.59 9.41
CA SER A 81 -4.67 -20.02 9.15
C SER A 81 -5.71 -20.65 8.25
N GLY A 82 -5.46 -21.89 7.83
CA GLY A 82 -6.38 -22.65 6.98
C GLY A 82 -6.18 -22.39 5.48
N THR A 83 -7.08 -22.96 4.68
CA THR A 83 -7.07 -22.79 3.23
C THR A 83 -7.53 -21.39 2.85
N ALA A 84 -6.65 -20.62 2.25
CA ALA A 84 -6.89 -19.23 1.87
C ALA A 84 -6.01 -18.83 0.69
N GLN A 85 -6.42 -17.79 -0.03
CA GLN A 85 -5.48 -17.10 -0.92
C GLN A 85 -4.40 -16.43 -0.08
N ALA A 86 -3.12 -16.60 -0.45
CA ALA A 86 -2.03 -15.88 0.17
C ALA A 86 -1.74 -14.60 -0.62
N VAL A 87 -1.66 -13.49 0.07
CA VAL A 87 -1.38 -12.17 -0.51
C VAL A 87 -0.05 -11.66 0.05
N ALA A 88 0.92 -11.45 -0.82
CA ALA A 88 2.19 -10.82 -0.50
C ALA A 88 2.29 -9.46 -1.20
N VAL A 89 2.71 -8.45 -0.48
CA VAL A 89 2.90 -7.10 -1.00
C VAL A 89 4.33 -6.65 -0.74
N THR A 90 5.00 -6.17 -1.78
CA THR A 90 6.35 -5.62 -1.69
C THR A 90 6.35 -4.18 -2.15
N LEU A 91 6.77 -3.27 -1.29
CA LEU A 91 6.98 -1.87 -1.64
C LEU A 91 8.22 -1.75 -2.54
N LEU A 92 8.03 -1.34 -3.79
CA LEU A 92 9.07 -1.26 -4.80
C LEU A 92 9.74 0.12 -4.85
N SER A 93 8.96 1.19 -4.65
CA SER A 93 9.44 2.56 -4.64
C SER A 93 8.59 3.42 -3.69
N TRP A 94 9.23 4.42 -3.09
CA TRP A 94 8.61 5.42 -2.24
C TRP A 94 9.51 6.64 -2.21
N HIS A 95 9.18 7.66 -3.00
CA HIS A 95 10.03 8.85 -3.15
C HIS A 95 9.22 10.09 -3.54
N LEU A 96 9.80 11.25 -3.31
CA LEU A 96 9.30 12.54 -3.75
C LEU A 96 9.90 12.86 -5.11
N GLU A 97 9.07 13.19 -6.08
CA GLU A 97 9.44 13.74 -7.38
C GLU A 97 9.23 15.25 -7.34
N SER A 98 10.27 16.02 -7.67
CA SER A 98 10.23 17.49 -7.69
C SER A 98 10.41 18.08 -9.11
N ALA A 99 10.21 17.27 -10.14
CA ALA A 99 10.25 17.74 -11.53
C ALA A 99 8.91 18.41 -11.90
N GLY A 100 8.81 19.71 -11.70
CA GLY A 100 7.56 20.48 -11.86
C GLY A 100 6.77 20.57 -10.57
N ALA A 101 5.51 20.11 -10.55
CA ALA A 101 4.72 20.02 -9.32
C ALA A 101 5.21 18.83 -8.47
N SER A 102 5.55 19.07 -7.20
CA SER A 102 6.03 18.03 -6.29
C SER A 102 4.96 16.96 -6.07
N ARG A 103 5.38 15.69 -6.15
CA ARG A 103 4.52 14.52 -5.97
C ARG A 103 5.22 13.46 -5.14
N LEU A 104 4.51 12.89 -4.19
CA LEU A 104 4.94 11.66 -3.53
C LEU A 104 4.47 10.48 -4.38
N VAL A 105 5.40 9.61 -4.75
CA VAL A 105 5.17 8.47 -5.64
C VAL A 105 5.43 7.18 -4.89
N GLY A 106 4.55 6.20 -5.05
CA GLY A 106 4.69 4.86 -4.52
C GLY A 106 4.37 3.80 -5.56
N ALA A 107 5.10 2.69 -5.50
CA ALA A 107 4.80 1.51 -6.30
C ALA A 107 4.91 0.26 -5.45
N VAL A 108 3.99 -0.68 -5.65
CA VAL A 108 3.97 -1.97 -4.97
C VAL A 108 3.86 -3.11 -5.98
N GLN A 109 4.49 -4.22 -5.66
CA GLN A 109 4.21 -5.50 -6.29
C GLN A 109 3.21 -6.26 -5.42
N LEU A 110 2.16 -6.74 -6.04
CA LEU A 110 1.15 -7.61 -5.47
C LEU A 110 1.32 -9.01 -6.04
N ASP A 111 1.57 -9.99 -5.19
CA ASP A 111 1.58 -11.41 -5.52
C ASP A 111 0.40 -12.09 -4.82
N VAL A 112 -0.51 -12.66 -5.59
CA VAL A 112 -1.63 -13.45 -5.07
C VAL A 112 -1.43 -14.90 -5.44
N THR A 113 -1.27 -15.75 -4.44
CA THR A 113 -1.21 -17.21 -4.61
C THR A 113 -2.56 -17.80 -4.33
N GLY A 114 -3.20 -18.34 -5.36
CA GLY A 114 -4.49 -19.01 -5.25
C GLY A 114 -4.39 -20.35 -4.48
N THR A 115 -5.53 -20.93 -4.16
CA THR A 115 -5.62 -22.25 -3.52
C THR A 115 -5.12 -23.38 -4.43
N ASP A 116 -5.11 -23.15 -5.73
CA ASP A 116 -4.51 -24.00 -6.78
C ASP A 116 -3.00 -23.83 -6.91
N ARG A 117 -2.37 -23.00 -6.05
CA ARG A 117 -0.96 -22.60 -6.07
C ARG A 117 -0.54 -21.75 -7.27
N ALA A 118 -1.46 -21.33 -8.12
CA ALA A 118 -1.15 -20.38 -9.18
C ALA A 118 -0.82 -19.01 -8.57
N ILE A 119 0.27 -18.39 -9.03
CA ILE A 119 0.71 -17.07 -8.60
C ILE A 119 0.35 -16.04 -9.68
N ARG A 120 -0.31 -14.98 -9.27
CA ARG A 120 -0.59 -13.81 -10.12
C ARG A 120 0.17 -12.62 -9.57
N THR A 121 1.05 -12.06 -10.38
CA THR A 121 1.87 -10.89 -10.03
C THR A 121 1.37 -9.66 -10.76
N GLN A 122 1.22 -8.55 -10.06
CA GLN A 122 0.85 -7.25 -10.60
C GLN A 122 1.69 -6.15 -9.97
N VAL A 123 1.96 -5.09 -10.73
CA VAL A 123 2.57 -3.87 -10.20
C VAL A 123 1.52 -2.76 -10.19
N ILE A 124 1.38 -2.11 -9.05
CA ILE A 124 0.45 -1.01 -8.83
C ILE A 124 1.28 0.22 -8.51
N ARG A 125 0.98 1.33 -9.20
CA ARG A 125 1.63 2.62 -8.98
C ARG A 125 0.59 3.68 -8.68
N ALA A 126 0.93 4.58 -7.78
CA ALA A 126 0.10 5.73 -7.45
C ALA A 126 0.98 6.93 -7.10
N SER A 127 0.42 8.12 -7.19
CA SER A 127 1.07 9.35 -6.76
C SER A 127 0.07 10.31 -6.15
N GLU A 128 0.54 11.13 -5.22
CA GLU A 128 -0.22 12.18 -4.57
C GLU A 128 0.52 13.52 -4.67
N ALA A 129 -0.19 14.58 -5.02
CA ALA A 129 0.37 15.93 -5.06
C ALA A 129 0.78 16.39 -3.66
N VAL A 130 1.91 17.08 -3.59
CA VAL A 130 2.42 17.71 -2.38
C VAL A 130 2.37 19.22 -2.61
N SER A 131 1.57 19.95 -1.82
CA SER A 131 1.32 21.38 -2.01
C SER A 131 2.56 22.22 -1.68
N ALA A 132 3.26 21.83 -0.60
CA ALA A 132 4.56 22.36 -0.22
C ALA A 132 5.39 21.21 0.35
N GLU A 133 6.71 21.28 0.23
CA GLU A 133 7.60 20.23 0.78
C GLU A 133 7.79 20.42 2.30
N LEU A 134 6.70 20.70 3.00
CA LEU A 134 6.66 20.83 4.45
C LEU A 134 6.24 19.49 5.08
N PRO A 135 6.66 19.19 6.30
CA PRO A 135 6.36 17.92 6.97
C PRO A 135 4.87 17.60 7.05
N GLY A 136 4.03 18.60 7.28
CA GLY A 136 2.57 18.43 7.34
C GLY A 136 1.95 18.03 6.01
N ASP A 137 2.38 18.66 4.92
CA ASP A 137 1.90 18.35 3.57
C ASP A 137 2.37 16.98 3.10
N LEU A 138 3.64 16.65 3.40
CA LEU A 138 4.21 15.32 3.14
C LEU A 138 3.48 14.24 3.93
N ALA A 139 3.16 14.49 5.21
CA ALA A 139 2.41 13.56 6.05
C ALA A 139 0.99 13.32 5.51
N ALA A 140 0.30 14.37 5.06
CA ALA A 140 -1.03 14.28 4.46
C ALA A 140 -0.99 13.53 3.12
N ALA A 141 -0.05 13.87 2.23
CA ALA A 141 0.13 13.20 0.94
C ALA A 141 0.46 11.71 1.15
N ALA A 142 1.35 11.38 2.08
CA ALA A 142 1.70 10.01 2.42
C ALA A 142 0.48 9.21 2.92
N GLY A 143 -0.35 9.78 3.78
CA GLY A 143 -1.57 9.14 4.25
C GLY A 143 -2.56 8.84 3.12
N ARG A 144 -2.75 9.77 2.17
CA ARG A 144 -3.59 9.56 0.98
C ARG A 144 -3.01 8.49 0.06
N LEU A 145 -1.70 8.54 -0.20
CA LEU A 145 -1.01 7.58 -1.08
C LEU A 145 -1.09 6.16 -0.53
N LEU A 146 -0.84 5.98 0.77
CA LEU A 146 -0.94 4.68 1.44
C LEU A 146 -2.34 4.09 1.32
N ARG A 147 -3.37 4.90 1.57
CA ARG A 147 -4.76 4.47 1.43
C ARG A 147 -5.09 4.09 -0.01
N ARG A 148 -4.68 4.90 -0.98
CA ARG A 148 -4.90 4.62 -2.39
C ARG A 148 -4.25 3.31 -2.82
N LEU A 149 -2.96 3.10 -2.49
CA LEU A 149 -2.26 1.85 -2.79
C LEU A 149 -2.93 0.65 -2.13
N ALA A 150 -3.32 0.76 -0.86
CA ALA A 150 -3.97 -0.33 -0.13
C ALA A 150 -5.36 -0.66 -0.71
N SER A 151 -6.15 0.34 -1.08
CA SER A 151 -7.45 0.18 -1.72
C SER A 151 -7.31 -0.46 -3.11
N ASP A 152 -6.35 -0.02 -3.91
CA ASP A 152 -6.06 -0.58 -5.23
C ASP A 152 -5.60 -2.05 -5.12
N VAL A 153 -4.78 -2.38 -4.11
CA VAL A 153 -4.38 -3.77 -3.81
C VAL A 153 -5.60 -4.61 -3.44
N ALA A 154 -6.41 -4.16 -2.49
CA ALA A 154 -7.60 -4.88 -2.05
C ALA A 154 -8.58 -5.14 -3.20
N GLY A 155 -8.77 -4.15 -4.09
CA GLY A 155 -9.62 -4.27 -5.26
C GLY A 155 -9.11 -5.24 -6.33
N ARG A 156 -7.83 -5.63 -6.29
CA ARG A 156 -7.20 -6.59 -7.23
C ARG A 156 -7.07 -8.00 -6.67
N ILE A 157 -7.36 -8.21 -5.40
CA ILE A 157 -7.46 -9.55 -4.83
C ILE A 157 -8.74 -10.19 -5.36
N PRO A 158 -8.68 -11.40 -5.96
CA PRO A 158 -9.87 -12.06 -6.46
C PRO A 158 -10.89 -12.29 -5.33
N GLY A 159 -12.06 -11.69 -5.49
CA GLY A 159 -13.22 -11.92 -4.63
C GLY A 159 -14.05 -13.12 -5.08
N PRO A 160 -15.23 -13.31 -4.50
CA PRO A 160 -16.13 -14.37 -4.90
C PRO A 160 -16.54 -14.19 -6.37
N PRO A 161 -16.71 -15.29 -7.13
CA PRO A 161 -17.21 -15.20 -8.49
C PRO A 161 -18.58 -14.51 -8.44
N HIS A 162 -18.75 -13.51 -9.31
CA HIS A 162 -20.06 -12.88 -9.46
C HIS A 162 -21.05 -13.97 -9.86
N ALA A 163 -22.08 -14.19 -9.06
CA ALA A 163 -23.20 -15.00 -9.48
C ALA A 163 -23.78 -14.34 -10.71
N SER A 164 -23.54 -14.91 -11.89
CA SER A 164 -24.22 -14.49 -13.11
C SER A 164 -25.72 -14.71 -12.88
N ARG A 165 -26.47 -13.61 -12.83
CA ARG A 165 -27.93 -13.65 -12.81
C ARG A 165 -28.46 -13.87 -14.22
#